data_7c41591fe1e1ac75f801482ae379244b
#
_entry.id   7c41591fe1e1ac75f801482ae379244b
#
_cell.length_a   1.000
_cell.length_b   1.000
_cell.length_c   1.000
_cell.angle_alpha   90.00
_cell.angle_beta   90.00
_cell.angle_gamma   90.00
#
_symmetry.space_group_name_H-M   'P 1'
#
loop_
_entity.id
_entity.type
_entity.pdbx_description
1 polymer ?
#
loop_
_entity_poly.entity_id
_entity_poly.type
_entity_poly.pdbx_seq_one_letter_code
_entity_poly.pdbx_strand_id
1 'polypeptide(L)'
;EHGIIGEELGVERGEAEFVWTIDPIDGTQNLINRIPTFGTILGLLHNGQPVLGWIDHPILGDFLHGGVGVGTFYNGKQVHLEDLGSDSLTPNDVIGTNCPATFARGDHLEVLWKILKFHPHVRMYYDVYAHTLAVQGSLAAHIEYNLKIWDLSASQALVEGAGGIYRELGRSEVPGQYTLYHAAFGKGRAVELVSAAILGDD
;
A
#
# COMPACT_ATOMS: atom_id res chain seq x y z
N GLU A 1 -11.64 15.72 19.73
CA GLU A 1 -11.13 14.38 20.12
C GLU A 1 -10.99 13.52 18.88
N HIS A 2 -9.86 12.79 18.72
CA HIS A 2 -9.62 11.93 17.58
C HIS A 2 -10.30 10.57 17.73
N GLY A 3 -10.58 9.91 16.62
CA GLY A 3 -11.00 8.50 16.57
C GLY A 3 -9.82 7.56 16.35
N ILE A 4 -10.07 6.25 16.48
CA ILE A 4 -9.12 5.17 16.24
C ILE A 4 -9.82 4.04 15.48
N ILE A 5 -9.15 3.48 14.49
CA ILE A 5 -9.50 2.25 13.80
C ILE A 5 -8.25 1.37 13.78
N GLY A 6 -8.30 0.21 14.41
CA GLY A 6 -7.12 -0.66 14.49
C GLY A 6 -7.47 -2.13 14.38
N GLU A 7 -6.52 -2.91 13.88
CA GLU A 7 -6.70 -4.36 13.73
C GLU A 7 -7.02 -5.01 15.07
N GLU A 8 -6.24 -4.71 16.10
CA GLU A 8 -6.40 -5.29 17.44
C GLU A 8 -7.33 -4.45 18.35
N LEU A 9 -7.50 -3.17 18.04
CA LEU A 9 -8.21 -2.21 18.88
C LEU A 9 -9.69 -2.04 18.50
N GLY A 10 -10.08 -2.50 17.29
CA GLY A 10 -11.41 -2.24 16.76
C GLY A 10 -11.60 -0.77 16.36
N VAL A 11 -12.85 -0.28 16.52
CA VAL A 11 -13.23 1.08 16.12
C VAL A 11 -13.73 1.87 17.30
N GLU A 12 -13.12 3.02 17.56
CA GLU A 12 -13.60 4.02 18.51
C GLU A 12 -13.68 5.37 17.81
N ARG A 13 -14.88 5.99 17.79
CA ARG A 13 -15.14 7.29 17.13
C ARG A 13 -14.63 7.34 15.67
N GLY A 14 -14.93 6.30 14.91
CA GLY A 14 -14.48 6.19 13.51
C GLY A 14 -14.98 7.28 12.57
N GLU A 15 -16.00 8.05 12.97
CA GLU A 15 -16.56 9.19 12.24
C GLU A 15 -16.00 10.55 12.69
N ALA A 16 -14.94 10.56 13.54
CA ALA A 16 -14.31 11.80 13.97
C ALA A 16 -13.60 12.50 12.80
N GLU A 17 -13.42 13.82 12.90
CA GLU A 17 -12.70 14.61 11.89
C GLU A 17 -11.29 14.07 11.65
N PHE A 18 -10.59 13.67 12.72
CA PHE A 18 -9.29 13.01 12.67
C PHE A 18 -9.41 11.59 13.24
N VAL A 19 -8.99 10.61 12.44
CA VAL A 19 -9.02 9.18 12.82
C VAL A 19 -7.65 8.58 12.60
N TRP A 20 -7.09 7.96 13.64
CA TRP A 20 -5.88 7.17 13.56
C TRP A 20 -6.21 5.76 13.08
N THR A 21 -5.44 5.26 12.15
CA THR A 21 -5.50 3.84 11.73
C THR A 21 -4.22 3.16 12.19
N ILE A 22 -4.34 1.98 12.79
CA ILE A 22 -3.21 1.30 13.44
C ILE A 22 -3.23 -0.18 13.09
N ASP A 23 -2.15 -0.66 12.49
CA ASP A 23 -1.76 -2.06 12.48
C ASP A 23 -0.47 -2.22 13.30
N PRO A 24 -0.54 -2.78 14.50
CA PRO A 24 0.64 -2.93 15.35
C PRO A 24 1.70 -3.86 14.77
N ILE A 25 1.28 -4.92 14.05
CA ILE A 25 2.18 -5.92 13.47
C ILE A 25 1.64 -6.39 12.12
N ASP A 26 1.84 -5.57 11.09
CA ASP A 26 1.61 -6.03 9.71
C ASP A 26 2.72 -7.00 9.28
N GLY A 27 2.33 -8.04 8.56
CA GLY A 27 3.22 -9.16 8.25
C GLY A 27 3.33 -10.16 9.39
N THR A 28 2.24 -10.45 10.10
CA THR A 28 2.19 -11.45 11.20
C THR A 28 2.76 -12.81 10.79
N GLN A 29 2.54 -13.25 9.54
CA GLN A 29 3.12 -14.49 9.03
C GLN A 29 4.64 -14.41 8.91
N ASN A 30 5.18 -13.25 8.55
CA ASN A 30 6.63 -13.02 8.51
C ASN A 30 7.21 -13.09 9.92
N LEU A 31 6.56 -12.45 10.90
CA LEU A 31 6.98 -12.54 12.31
C LEU A 31 7.00 -14.00 12.81
N ILE A 32 5.92 -14.76 12.58
CA ILE A 32 5.82 -16.17 13.00
C ILE A 32 6.93 -17.03 12.36
N ASN A 33 7.23 -16.78 11.10
CA ASN A 33 8.25 -17.50 10.34
C ASN A 33 9.67 -16.96 10.54
N ARG A 34 9.86 -15.97 11.42
CA ARG A 34 11.16 -15.32 11.72
C ARG A 34 11.77 -14.61 10.51
N ILE A 35 10.95 -14.10 9.63
CA ILE A 35 11.34 -13.26 8.51
C ILE A 35 11.28 -11.80 9.00
N PRO A 36 12.36 -11.01 8.90
CA PRO A 36 12.47 -9.71 9.57
C PRO A 36 11.73 -8.56 8.86
N THR A 37 10.80 -8.85 7.94
CA THR A 37 10.12 -7.86 7.09
C THR A 37 8.72 -7.49 7.56
N PHE A 38 8.38 -7.79 8.82
CA PHE A 38 7.18 -7.25 9.47
C PHE A 38 7.41 -5.82 9.96
N GLY A 39 6.33 -5.09 10.21
CA GLY A 39 6.42 -3.72 10.70
C GLY A 39 5.15 -3.25 11.36
N THR A 40 5.19 -2.03 11.89
CA THR A 40 4.04 -1.31 12.41
C THR A 40 3.58 -0.27 11.40
N ILE A 41 2.29 -0.18 11.16
CA ILE A 41 1.67 0.82 10.29
C ILE A 41 0.82 1.75 11.13
N LEU A 42 1.02 3.06 10.98
CA LEU A 42 0.20 4.10 11.59
C LEU A 42 -0.19 5.12 10.53
N GLY A 43 -1.48 5.33 10.36
CA GLY A 43 -2.02 6.35 9.45
C GLY A 43 -2.85 7.39 10.20
N LEU A 44 -2.96 8.58 9.66
CA LEU A 44 -3.89 9.61 10.10
C LEU A 44 -4.82 9.98 8.95
N LEU A 45 -6.11 9.83 9.19
CA LEU A 45 -7.16 10.30 8.30
C LEU A 45 -7.67 11.68 8.76
N HIS A 46 -7.93 12.57 7.82
CA HIS A 46 -8.66 13.80 8.02
C HIS A 46 -9.92 13.77 7.15
N ASN A 47 -11.09 13.79 7.78
CA ASN A 47 -12.38 13.61 7.09
C ASN A 47 -12.40 12.37 6.17
N GLY A 48 -11.86 11.25 6.65
CA GLY A 48 -11.80 9.99 5.94
C GLY A 48 -10.71 9.88 4.86
N GLN A 49 -9.91 10.93 4.63
CA GLN A 49 -8.82 10.90 3.65
C GLN A 49 -7.45 10.74 4.35
N PRO A 50 -6.61 9.80 3.93
CA PRO A 50 -5.26 9.66 4.47
C PRO A 50 -4.42 10.92 4.22
N VAL A 51 -3.83 11.48 5.29
CA VAL A 51 -3.02 12.71 5.21
C VAL A 51 -1.60 12.54 5.72
N LEU A 52 -1.39 11.68 6.73
CA LEU A 52 -0.07 11.35 7.25
C LEU A 52 0.05 9.83 7.43
N GLY A 53 1.28 9.35 7.32
CA GLY A 53 1.62 7.94 7.50
C GLY A 53 2.98 7.72 8.14
N TRP A 54 3.10 6.59 8.85
CA TRP A 54 4.34 6.07 9.43
C TRP A 54 4.39 4.57 9.20
N ILE A 55 5.55 4.08 8.82
CA ILE A 55 5.88 2.65 8.73
C ILE A 55 7.20 2.45 9.44
N ASP A 56 7.25 1.53 10.40
CA ASP A 56 8.44 1.17 11.14
C ASP A 56 8.74 -0.32 11.00
N HIS A 57 9.94 -0.65 10.53
CA HIS A 57 10.47 -2.03 10.48
C HIS A 57 11.52 -2.21 11.58
N PRO A 58 11.14 -2.65 12.78
CA PRO A 58 12.01 -2.61 13.96
C PRO A 58 13.27 -3.48 13.86
N ILE A 59 13.24 -4.54 13.04
CA ILE A 59 14.38 -5.42 12.84
C ILE A 59 15.34 -4.89 11.77
N LEU A 60 14.80 -4.28 10.70
CA LEU A 60 15.60 -3.75 9.61
C LEU A 60 16.16 -2.34 9.93
N GLY A 61 15.52 -1.64 10.87
CA GLY A 61 15.86 -0.24 11.17
C GLY A 61 15.38 0.72 10.10
N ASP A 62 14.37 0.33 9.33
CA ASP A 62 13.76 1.15 8.30
C ASP A 62 12.56 1.90 8.87
N PHE A 63 12.56 3.22 8.73
CA PHE A 63 11.49 4.09 9.22
C PHE A 63 11.06 5.08 8.15
N LEU A 64 9.80 5.01 7.77
CA LEU A 64 9.16 5.96 6.86
C LEU A 64 8.16 6.81 7.63
N HIS A 65 8.13 8.10 7.30
CA HIS A 65 7.11 9.01 7.82
C HIS A 65 6.88 10.17 6.87
N GLY A 66 5.70 10.78 6.94
CA GLY A 66 5.37 11.92 6.10
C GLY A 66 3.93 11.90 5.64
N GLY A 67 3.67 12.52 4.48
CA GLY A 67 2.34 12.56 3.88
C GLY A 67 2.12 13.74 2.97
N VAL A 68 0.85 13.95 2.63
CA VAL A 68 0.40 14.95 1.66
C VAL A 68 0.75 16.36 2.15
N GLY A 69 1.47 17.13 1.31
CA GLY A 69 1.85 18.51 1.59
C GLY A 69 3.06 18.71 2.52
N VAL A 70 3.54 17.63 3.18
CA VAL A 70 4.73 17.71 4.06
C VAL A 70 5.92 16.93 3.51
N GLY A 71 5.70 16.11 2.48
CA GLY A 71 6.74 15.25 1.92
C GLY A 71 6.86 13.92 2.67
N THR A 72 7.60 13.00 2.11
CA THR A 72 7.86 11.67 2.68
C THR A 72 9.34 11.48 2.91
N PHE A 73 9.68 10.85 4.03
CA PHE A 73 11.05 10.65 4.47
C PHE A 73 11.29 9.17 4.80
N TYR A 74 12.43 8.66 4.37
CA TYR A 74 12.95 7.34 4.72
C TYR A 74 14.26 7.50 5.48
N ASN A 75 14.31 7.07 6.71
CA ASN A 75 15.46 7.21 7.63
C ASN A 75 16.02 8.64 7.63
N GLY A 76 15.11 9.64 7.69
CA GLY A 76 15.44 11.07 7.73
C GLY A 76 15.84 11.69 6.38
N LYS A 77 15.87 10.92 5.30
CA LYS A 77 16.11 11.43 3.94
C LYS A 77 14.80 11.55 3.18
N GLN A 78 14.60 12.71 2.54
CA GLN A 78 13.41 12.92 1.73
C GLN A 78 13.40 11.96 0.53
N VAL A 79 12.23 11.36 0.30
CA VAL A 79 11.95 10.49 -0.85
C VAL A 79 11.21 11.29 -1.90
N HIS A 80 11.62 11.13 -3.15
CA HIS A 80 10.90 11.63 -4.32
C HIS A 80 10.71 10.47 -5.29
N LEU A 81 9.47 10.17 -5.61
CA LEU A 81 9.12 9.20 -6.63
C LEU A 81 9.20 9.88 -8.00
N GLU A 82 10.36 9.76 -8.63
CA GLU A 82 10.49 10.13 -10.05
C GLU A 82 9.62 9.18 -10.88
N ASP A 83 8.87 9.76 -11.81
CA ASP A 83 8.03 8.98 -12.71
C ASP A 83 8.88 8.16 -13.69
N LEU A 84 8.23 7.27 -14.47
CA LEU A 84 8.92 6.52 -15.50
C LEU A 84 9.52 7.48 -16.54
N GLY A 85 10.72 7.20 -16.99
CA GLY A 85 11.37 7.95 -18.07
C GLY A 85 10.78 7.64 -19.47
N SER A 86 9.67 6.90 -19.53
CA SER A 86 9.02 6.47 -20.79
C SER A 86 7.52 6.29 -20.60
N ASP A 87 6.78 6.26 -21.71
CA ASP A 87 5.32 6.01 -21.72
C ASP A 87 4.95 4.53 -21.45
N SER A 88 5.93 3.65 -21.31
CA SER A 88 5.75 2.22 -21.09
C SER A 88 6.72 1.68 -20.06
N LEU A 89 6.31 0.61 -19.37
CA LEU A 89 7.19 -0.14 -18.47
C LEU A 89 8.32 -0.82 -19.26
N THR A 90 9.52 -0.76 -18.71
CA THR A 90 10.71 -1.45 -19.24
C THR A 90 10.95 -2.74 -18.45
N PRO A 91 11.79 -3.67 -18.96
CA PRO A 91 12.16 -4.87 -18.20
C PRO A 91 12.85 -4.59 -16.85
N ASN A 92 13.35 -3.37 -16.62
CA ASN A 92 13.97 -2.99 -15.34
C ASN A 92 12.96 -2.49 -14.29
N ASP A 93 11.74 -2.17 -14.72
CA ASP A 93 10.69 -1.74 -13.82
C ASP A 93 10.08 -2.96 -13.13
N VAL A 94 10.14 -2.99 -11.82
CA VAL A 94 9.60 -4.11 -11.03
C VAL A 94 8.20 -3.76 -10.55
N ILE A 95 7.25 -4.64 -10.82
CA ILE A 95 5.89 -4.56 -10.29
C ILE A 95 5.79 -5.49 -9.08
N GLY A 96 5.38 -4.93 -7.94
CA GLY A 96 5.10 -5.69 -6.73
C GLY A 96 3.65 -6.16 -6.68
N THR A 97 3.40 -7.31 -6.08
CA THR A 97 2.05 -7.78 -5.76
C THR A 97 2.08 -8.63 -4.50
N ASN A 98 0.93 -8.76 -3.85
CA ASN A 98 0.77 -9.61 -2.70
C ASN A 98 0.71 -11.10 -3.09
N CYS A 99 0.59 -11.99 -2.11
CA CYS A 99 0.59 -13.44 -2.34
C CYS A 99 -0.67 -13.92 -3.08
N PRO A 100 -0.60 -15.03 -3.84
CA PRO A 100 -1.75 -15.58 -4.55
C PRO A 100 -2.95 -15.88 -3.65
N ALA A 101 -2.71 -16.24 -2.38
CA ALA A 101 -3.79 -16.53 -1.43
C ALA A 101 -4.64 -15.30 -1.11
N THR A 102 -4.08 -14.09 -1.14
CA THR A 102 -4.81 -12.84 -0.95
C THR A 102 -5.78 -12.58 -2.12
N PHE A 103 -5.33 -12.84 -3.34
CA PHE A 103 -6.20 -12.75 -4.53
C PHE A 103 -7.28 -13.85 -4.53
N ALA A 104 -6.93 -15.07 -4.11
CA ALA A 104 -7.87 -16.20 -4.09
C ALA A 104 -9.04 -16.00 -3.11
N ARG A 105 -8.79 -15.35 -1.96
CA ARG A 105 -9.82 -15.11 -0.93
C ARG A 105 -11.02 -14.28 -1.42
N GLY A 106 -10.83 -13.43 -2.42
CA GLY A 106 -11.87 -12.55 -2.95
C GLY A 106 -12.28 -12.90 -4.38
N ASP A 107 -11.89 -14.08 -4.90
CA ASP A 107 -12.11 -14.49 -6.29
C ASP A 107 -11.45 -13.57 -7.32
N HIS A 108 -10.26 -13.03 -6.97
CA HIS A 108 -9.50 -12.09 -7.81
C HIS A 108 -8.28 -12.74 -8.51
N LEU A 109 -8.21 -14.06 -8.62
CA LEU A 109 -7.07 -14.74 -9.29
C LEU A 109 -6.89 -14.31 -10.74
N GLU A 110 -7.97 -13.96 -11.43
CA GLU A 110 -7.89 -13.43 -12.80
C GLU A 110 -7.09 -12.13 -12.88
N VAL A 111 -7.19 -11.28 -11.85
CA VAL A 111 -6.40 -10.04 -11.77
C VAL A 111 -4.92 -10.36 -11.65
N LEU A 112 -4.55 -11.30 -10.80
CA LEU A 112 -3.16 -11.75 -10.69
C LEU A 112 -2.63 -12.26 -12.04
N TRP A 113 -3.43 -13.05 -12.77
CA TRP A 113 -3.07 -13.50 -14.12
C TRP A 113 -2.92 -12.36 -15.13
N LYS A 114 -3.75 -11.33 -15.06
CA LYS A 114 -3.60 -10.12 -15.90
C LYS A 114 -2.27 -9.43 -15.62
N ILE A 115 -1.91 -9.23 -14.35
CA ILE A 115 -0.65 -8.60 -13.94
C ILE A 115 0.55 -9.41 -14.45
N LEU A 116 0.55 -10.73 -14.24
CA LEU A 116 1.63 -11.62 -14.65
C LEU A 116 1.81 -11.69 -16.18
N LYS A 117 0.73 -11.52 -16.94
CA LYS A 117 0.79 -11.45 -18.42
C LYS A 117 1.20 -10.07 -18.92
N PHE A 118 0.84 -9.02 -18.17
CA PHE A 118 1.10 -7.64 -18.55
C PHE A 118 2.59 -7.31 -18.45
N HIS A 119 3.27 -7.79 -17.41
CA HIS A 119 4.68 -7.44 -17.18
C HIS A 119 5.51 -8.65 -16.75
N PRO A 120 6.73 -8.85 -17.36
CA PRO A 120 7.56 -10.03 -17.07
C PRO A 120 8.24 -9.99 -15.70
N HIS A 121 8.44 -8.78 -15.13
CA HIS A 121 9.15 -8.59 -13.86
C HIS A 121 8.19 -8.30 -12.73
N VAL A 122 7.35 -9.26 -12.39
CA VAL A 122 6.49 -9.22 -11.20
C VAL A 122 7.19 -9.91 -10.03
N ARG A 123 7.13 -9.31 -8.84
CA ARG A 123 7.66 -9.84 -7.59
C ARG A 123 6.61 -9.82 -6.50
N MET A 124 6.64 -10.83 -5.67
CA MET A 124 5.78 -10.95 -4.50
C MET A 124 6.63 -10.65 -3.25
N TYR A 125 6.68 -9.37 -2.89
CA TYR A 125 7.17 -8.93 -1.59
C TYR A 125 5.95 -8.74 -0.73
N TYR A 126 5.90 -9.45 0.40
CA TYR A 126 4.68 -9.53 1.19
C TYR A 126 4.55 -8.36 2.17
N ASP A 127 3.30 -8.00 2.44
CA ASP A 127 2.88 -7.15 3.54
C ASP A 127 3.55 -5.75 3.51
N VAL A 128 3.67 -5.09 4.64
CA VAL A 128 4.21 -3.73 4.78
C VAL A 128 5.60 -3.51 4.15
N TYR A 129 6.40 -4.57 4.00
CA TYR A 129 7.70 -4.42 3.36
C TYR A 129 7.58 -4.06 1.86
N ALA A 130 6.60 -4.63 1.17
CA ALA A 130 6.32 -4.26 -0.21
C ALA A 130 5.85 -2.80 -0.32
N HIS A 131 5.07 -2.32 0.66
CA HIS A 131 4.67 -0.91 0.73
C HIS A 131 5.88 0.01 0.86
N THR A 132 6.80 -0.33 1.75
CA THR A 132 8.08 0.40 1.90
C THR A 132 8.85 0.48 0.58
N LEU A 133 8.98 -0.64 -0.14
CA LEU A 133 9.68 -0.68 -1.43
C LEU A 133 8.97 0.18 -2.50
N ALA A 134 7.63 0.23 -2.50
CA ALA A 134 6.86 1.08 -3.41
C ALA A 134 7.05 2.56 -3.09
N VAL A 135 6.98 2.94 -1.81
CA VAL A 135 7.20 4.32 -1.35
C VAL A 135 8.62 4.79 -1.66
N GLN A 136 9.62 3.93 -1.57
CA GLN A 136 11.02 4.26 -1.91
C GLN A 136 11.29 4.30 -3.42
N GLY A 137 10.34 3.84 -4.26
CA GLY A 137 10.52 3.75 -5.70
C GLY A 137 11.35 2.56 -6.20
N SER A 138 11.67 1.60 -5.33
CA SER A 138 12.29 0.32 -5.68
C SER A 138 11.33 -0.56 -6.48
N LEU A 139 10.03 -0.45 -6.23
CA LEU A 139 8.97 -0.94 -7.10
C LEU A 139 8.45 0.22 -7.93
N ALA A 140 8.18 -0.02 -9.21
CA ALA A 140 7.52 0.96 -10.06
C ALA A 140 6.05 1.14 -9.67
N ALA A 141 5.37 0.04 -9.38
CA ALA A 141 4.06 0.01 -8.76
C ALA A 141 3.91 -1.22 -7.87
N HIS A 142 3.04 -1.14 -6.86
CA HIS A 142 2.62 -2.26 -6.05
C HIS A 142 1.10 -2.40 -6.10
N ILE A 143 0.61 -3.63 -6.24
CA ILE A 143 -0.81 -3.94 -6.37
C ILE A 143 -1.24 -4.81 -5.18
N GLU A 144 -2.28 -4.35 -4.49
CA GLU A 144 -2.86 -5.00 -3.33
C GLU A 144 -4.36 -5.25 -3.51
N TYR A 145 -4.78 -6.42 -3.04
CA TYR A 145 -6.18 -6.82 -3.03
C TYR A 145 -6.59 -7.32 -1.64
N ASN A 146 -7.82 -7.02 -1.25
CA ASN A 146 -8.43 -7.49 0.00
C ASN A 146 -7.73 -7.00 1.27
N LEU A 147 -7.24 -5.76 1.27
CA LEU A 147 -6.66 -5.11 2.45
C LEU A 147 -7.67 -4.25 3.20
N LYS A 148 -7.40 -4.02 4.47
CA LYS A 148 -8.20 -3.14 5.32
C LYS A 148 -7.61 -1.74 5.34
N ILE A 149 -8.37 -0.77 5.88
CA ILE A 149 -7.93 0.63 5.88
C ILE A 149 -6.63 0.85 6.67
N TRP A 150 -6.41 0.11 7.73
CA TRP A 150 -5.20 0.23 8.54
C TRP A 150 -3.94 -0.31 7.88
N ASP A 151 -4.09 -1.18 6.86
CA ASP A 151 -2.97 -1.68 6.05
C ASP A 151 -2.54 -0.63 5.01
N LEU A 152 -3.48 0.16 4.47
CA LEU A 152 -3.28 1.00 3.27
C LEU A 152 -3.15 2.49 3.53
N SER A 153 -3.79 3.03 4.58
CA SER A 153 -3.90 4.48 4.77
C SER A 153 -2.55 5.19 4.88
N ALA A 154 -1.61 4.62 5.63
CA ALA A 154 -0.26 5.18 5.74
C ALA A 154 0.45 5.16 4.39
N SER A 155 0.36 4.05 3.65
CA SER A 155 1.00 3.87 2.35
C SER A 155 0.46 4.84 1.31
N GLN A 156 -0.85 5.10 1.31
CA GLN A 156 -1.44 6.14 0.47
C GLN A 156 -0.83 7.51 0.77
N ALA A 157 -0.87 7.95 2.03
CA ALA A 157 -0.35 9.25 2.42
C ALA A 157 1.14 9.41 2.10
N LEU A 158 1.94 8.35 2.32
CA LEU A 158 3.39 8.35 2.07
C LEU A 158 3.71 8.39 0.57
N VAL A 159 3.03 7.59 -0.26
CA VAL A 159 3.24 7.58 -1.71
C VAL A 159 2.87 8.94 -2.31
N GLU A 160 1.72 9.49 -1.95
CA GLU A 160 1.26 10.81 -2.42
C GLU A 160 2.19 11.92 -1.92
N GLY A 161 2.67 11.84 -0.68
CA GLY A 161 3.66 12.76 -0.12
C GLY A 161 5.04 12.68 -0.80
N ALA A 162 5.39 11.54 -1.39
CA ALA A 162 6.60 11.34 -2.18
C ALA A 162 6.44 11.79 -3.65
N GLY A 163 5.26 12.24 -4.08
CA GLY A 163 4.96 12.62 -5.46
C GLY A 163 4.49 11.47 -6.36
N GLY A 164 4.23 10.30 -5.79
CA GLY A 164 3.61 9.18 -6.49
C GLY A 164 2.09 9.24 -6.52
N ILE A 165 1.46 8.16 -6.96
CA ILE A 165 0.00 8.03 -7.06
C ILE A 165 -0.47 6.81 -6.25
N TYR A 166 -1.59 6.99 -5.56
CA TYR A 166 -2.43 5.90 -5.06
C TYR A 166 -3.70 5.85 -5.89
N ARG A 167 -4.05 4.68 -6.43
CA ARG A 167 -5.28 4.45 -7.17
C ARG A 167 -6.06 3.32 -6.55
N GLU A 168 -7.28 3.62 -6.11
CA GLU A 168 -8.22 2.59 -5.70
C GLU A 168 -8.74 1.87 -6.95
N LEU A 169 -8.62 0.55 -6.97
CA LEU A 169 -9.08 -0.34 -8.05
C LEU A 169 -10.48 -0.90 -7.77
N GLY A 170 -10.94 -0.80 -6.53
CA GLY A 170 -12.26 -1.26 -6.12
C GLY A 170 -12.34 -1.53 -4.63
N ARG A 171 -13.55 -1.93 -4.20
CA ARG A 171 -13.85 -2.30 -2.81
C ARG A 171 -14.71 -3.55 -2.77
N SER A 172 -14.58 -4.32 -1.69
CA SER A 172 -15.45 -5.45 -1.37
C SER A 172 -15.97 -5.28 0.06
N GLU A 173 -17.28 -5.35 0.23
CA GLU A 173 -17.90 -5.25 1.56
C GLU A 173 -18.02 -6.63 2.19
N VAL A 174 -17.56 -6.76 3.43
CA VAL A 174 -17.87 -7.92 4.28
C VAL A 174 -19.02 -7.51 5.20
N PRO A 175 -20.26 -7.99 4.94
CA PRO A 175 -21.45 -7.49 5.59
C PRO A 175 -21.35 -7.50 7.12
N GLY A 176 -21.57 -6.33 7.75
CA GLY A 176 -21.55 -6.17 9.20
C GLY A 176 -20.17 -6.24 9.85
N GLN A 177 -19.09 -6.23 9.08
CA GLN A 177 -17.73 -6.32 9.59
C GLN A 177 -16.84 -5.17 9.12
N TYR A 178 -16.40 -5.17 7.85
CA TYR A 178 -15.42 -4.21 7.34
C TYR A 178 -15.47 -4.11 5.81
N THR A 179 -14.88 -3.05 5.29
CA THR A 179 -14.60 -2.87 3.86
C THR A 179 -13.19 -3.37 3.54
N LEU A 180 -13.06 -4.12 2.47
CA LEU A 180 -11.79 -4.51 1.87
C LEU A 180 -11.50 -3.61 0.66
N TYR A 181 -10.29 -3.12 0.58
CA TYR A 181 -9.81 -2.23 -0.46
C TYR A 181 -8.90 -2.97 -1.44
N HIS A 182 -8.96 -2.56 -2.70
CA HIS A 182 -8.08 -3.00 -3.76
C HIS A 182 -7.38 -1.78 -4.33
N ALA A 183 -6.07 -1.78 -4.41
CA ALA A 183 -5.31 -0.61 -4.78
C ALA A 183 -4.05 -0.91 -5.59
N ALA A 184 -3.62 0.08 -6.36
CA ALA A 184 -2.29 0.16 -6.94
C ALA A 184 -1.64 1.49 -6.53
N PHE A 185 -0.37 1.47 -6.16
CA PHE A 185 0.34 2.67 -5.74
C PHE A 185 1.85 2.59 -6.04
N GLY A 186 2.48 3.75 -6.25
CA GLY A 186 3.88 3.88 -6.62
C GLY A 186 4.12 5.06 -7.56
N LYS A 187 4.98 4.88 -8.57
CA LYS A 187 5.27 5.88 -9.60
C LYS A 187 4.05 6.10 -10.49
N GLY A 188 3.70 7.35 -10.77
CA GLY A 188 2.44 7.72 -11.39
C GLY A 188 2.14 6.96 -12.67
N ARG A 189 3.04 7.03 -13.66
CA ARG A 189 2.83 6.36 -14.94
C ARG A 189 2.73 4.83 -14.82
N ALA A 190 3.52 4.21 -13.93
CA ALA A 190 3.45 2.77 -13.71
C ALA A 190 2.10 2.34 -13.13
N VAL A 191 1.58 3.11 -12.16
CA VAL A 191 0.25 2.88 -11.57
C VAL A 191 -0.86 3.01 -12.62
N GLU A 192 -0.79 4.02 -13.48
CA GLU A 192 -1.75 4.19 -14.59
C GLU A 192 -1.76 2.98 -15.52
N LEU A 193 -0.58 2.58 -16.01
CA LEU A 193 -0.43 1.47 -16.95
C LEU A 193 -0.93 0.13 -16.36
N VAL A 194 -0.53 -0.20 -15.14
CA VAL A 194 -0.95 -1.46 -14.52
C VAL A 194 -2.44 -1.45 -14.18
N SER A 195 -2.98 -0.30 -13.77
CA SER A 195 -4.41 -0.16 -13.49
C SER A 195 -5.25 -0.32 -14.74
N ALA A 196 -4.85 0.27 -15.88
CA ALA A 196 -5.51 0.08 -17.17
C ALA A 196 -5.52 -1.39 -17.59
N ALA A 197 -4.38 -2.08 -17.46
CA ALA A 197 -4.27 -3.51 -17.75
C ALA A 197 -5.20 -4.39 -16.87
N ILE A 198 -5.39 -4.00 -15.61
CA ILE A 198 -6.27 -4.71 -14.67
C ILE A 198 -7.75 -4.46 -15.01
N LEU A 199 -8.13 -3.19 -15.19
CA LEU A 199 -9.52 -2.76 -15.37
C LEU A 199 -10.02 -2.99 -16.80
N GLY A 200 -9.12 -3.12 -17.79
CA GLY A 200 -9.46 -3.27 -19.19
C GLY A 200 -9.81 -1.93 -19.86
N ASP A 201 -9.28 -0.84 -19.33
CA ASP A 201 -9.40 0.49 -19.92
C ASP A 201 -8.29 0.65 -20.98
N ASP A 202 -8.67 0.54 -22.27
CA ASP A 202 -7.80 0.81 -23.44
C ASP A 202 -7.70 2.32 -23.74
#